data_9c8b9e568daf5e8fd34587e0036e276c
#
_entry.id   9c8b9e568daf5e8fd34587e0036e276c
#
_cell.length_a   1.000
_cell.length_b   1.000
_cell.length_c   1.000
_cell.angle_alpha   90.00
_cell.angle_beta   90.00
_cell.angle_gamma   90.00
#
_symmetry.space_group_name_H-M   'P 1'
#
loop_
_entity.id
_entity.type
_entity.pdbx_description
1 polymer ?
#
loop_
_entity_poly.entity_id
_entity_poly.type
_entity_poly.pdbx_seq_one_letter_code
_entity_poly.pdbx_strand_id
1 'polypeptide(L)'
;MKNSILITIFTLSVFLNGCETNMSDRAIGFVSGENSDSKWHLGTQEAVDVVNIVDGLWASQDYEGMREYFADTVEVWTPKGEYTNTFDSFIESLTTGENVSWSYDYAFSVDLDPSIGGEHVQAGFSVDYPETEDIEAYIDLHHES
;
A
#
# COMPACT_ATOMS: atom_id res chain seq x y z
N MET A 1 12.61 -56.92 -10.61
CA MET A 1 12.65 -55.92 -9.57
C MET A 1 13.18 -54.53 -10.01
N LYS A 2 14.04 -54.42 -11.05
CA LYS A 2 14.55 -53.09 -11.52
C LYS A 2 13.51 -52.21 -12.20
N ASN A 3 12.50 -52.76 -12.85
CA ASN A 3 11.51 -52.00 -13.61
C ASN A 3 10.43 -51.35 -12.72
N SER A 4 10.15 -51.95 -11.55
CA SER A 4 9.15 -51.39 -10.61
C SER A 4 9.62 -50.09 -9.93
N ILE A 5 10.92 -49.95 -9.69
CA ILE A 5 11.51 -48.76 -9.06
C ILE A 5 11.46 -47.55 -10.04
N LEU A 6 11.66 -47.79 -11.33
CA LEU A 6 11.63 -46.74 -12.35
C LEU A 6 10.22 -46.14 -12.53
N ILE A 7 9.18 -46.96 -12.45
CA ILE A 7 7.78 -46.55 -12.56
C ILE A 7 7.38 -45.71 -11.33
N THR A 8 7.86 -46.09 -10.14
CA THR A 8 7.56 -45.40 -8.89
C THR A 8 8.20 -44.00 -8.85
N ILE A 9 9.41 -43.83 -9.40
CA ILE A 9 10.08 -42.52 -9.48
C ILE A 9 9.37 -41.61 -10.51
N PHE A 10 8.91 -42.18 -11.62
CA PHE A 10 8.20 -41.40 -12.64
C PHE A 10 6.82 -40.92 -12.19
N THR A 11 6.09 -41.74 -11.44
CA THR A 11 4.79 -41.31 -10.85
C THR A 11 4.94 -40.29 -9.74
N LEU A 12 6.03 -40.32 -8.98
CA LEU A 12 6.25 -39.32 -7.92
C LEU A 12 6.62 -37.93 -8.49
N SER A 13 7.31 -37.87 -9.63
CA SER A 13 7.66 -36.60 -10.27
C SER A 13 6.47 -35.87 -10.92
N VAL A 14 5.37 -36.54 -11.21
CA VAL A 14 4.15 -35.90 -11.77
C VAL A 14 3.34 -35.19 -10.70
N PHE A 15 3.47 -35.56 -9.43
CA PHE A 15 2.75 -34.89 -8.33
C PHE A 15 3.48 -33.65 -7.76
N LEU A 16 4.71 -33.35 -8.20
CA LEU A 16 5.48 -32.19 -7.76
C LEU A 16 5.27 -30.95 -8.65
N ASN A 17 4.52 -31.05 -9.74
CA ASN A 17 4.00 -29.89 -10.44
C ASN A 17 2.79 -29.35 -9.65
N GLY A 18 3.06 -28.85 -8.44
CA GLY A 18 2.09 -28.05 -7.71
C GLY A 18 1.66 -26.90 -8.61
N CYS A 19 0.37 -26.66 -8.73
CA CYS A 19 -0.16 -25.46 -9.33
C CYS A 19 0.60 -24.25 -8.75
N GLU A 20 1.55 -23.71 -9.50
CA GLU A 20 1.86 -22.30 -9.37
C GLU A 20 0.59 -21.57 -9.83
N THR A 21 -0.31 -21.36 -8.91
CA THR A 21 -1.34 -20.34 -9.11
C THR A 21 -0.57 -19.02 -9.12
N ASN A 22 -0.29 -18.50 -10.30
CA ASN A 22 0.13 -17.13 -10.48
C ASN A 22 -0.98 -16.27 -9.84
N MET A 23 -0.76 -15.85 -8.59
CA MET A 23 -1.68 -14.95 -7.89
C MET A 23 -1.75 -13.58 -8.57
N SER A 24 -0.79 -13.26 -9.45
CA SER A 24 -0.72 -12.06 -10.26
C SER A 24 -1.88 -11.89 -11.27
N ASP A 25 -2.70 -12.89 -11.47
CA ASP A 25 -3.77 -12.87 -12.49
C ASP A 25 -5.18 -12.62 -11.90
N ARG A 26 -5.28 -12.30 -10.60
CA ARG A 26 -6.56 -11.98 -9.96
C ARG A 26 -6.83 -10.49 -10.02
N ALA A 27 -7.50 -10.07 -11.09
CA ALA A 27 -8.01 -8.71 -11.22
C ALA A 27 -9.50 -8.65 -10.85
N ILE A 28 -9.91 -7.65 -10.08
CA ILE A 28 -11.27 -7.47 -9.60
C ILE A 28 -11.73 -6.02 -9.75
N GLY A 29 -13.03 -5.81 -9.63
CA GLY A 29 -13.62 -4.48 -9.60
C GLY A 29 -13.69 -3.81 -10.97
N PHE A 30 -13.92 -2.50 -10.93
CA PHE A 30 -13.97 -1.64 -12.11
C PHE A 30 -13.52 -0.23 -11.71
N VAL A 31 -13.08 0.53 -12.72
CA VAL A 31 -12.76 1.96 -12.61
C VAL A 31 -13.63 2.71 -13.60
N SER A 32 -14.09 3.90 -13.27
CA SER A 32 -14.85 4.77 -14.17
C SER A 32 -13.95 5.81 -14.81
N GLY A 33 -14.32 6.31 -16.00
CA GLY A 33 -13.57 7.32 -16.71
C GLY A 33 -12.55 6.77 -17.70
N GLU A 34 -11.40 7.41 -17.82
CA GLU A 34 -10.40 7.09 -18.84
C GLU A 34 -9.81 5.68 -18.71
N ASN A 35 -9.76 5.16 -17.47
CA ASN A 35 -9.21 3.83 -17.16
C ASN A 35 -10.30 2.75 -17.03
N SER A 36 -11.45 2.92 -17.69
CA SER A 36 -12.60 2.03 -17.53
C SER A 36 -12.37 0.57 -17.93
N ASP A 37 -11.35 0.29 -18.72
CA ASP A 37 -10.95 -1.07 -19.10
C ASP A 37 -10.00 -1.74 -18.12
N SER A 38 -9.46 -0.97 -17.16
CA SER A 38 -8.54 -1.47 -16.12
C SER A 38 -9.30 -2.11 -14.96
N LYS A 39 -8.58 -2.95 -14.23
CA LYS A 39 -9.08 -3.61 -13.02
C LYS A 39 -8.02 -3.55 -11.93
N TRP A 40 -8.46 -3.63 -10.69
CA TRP A 40 -7.57 -3.67 -9.56
C TRP A 40 -6.90 -5.03 -9.42
N HIS A 41 -5.60 -5.02 -9.27
CA HIS A 41 -4.74 -6.16 -8.91
C HIS A 41 -4.25 -5.98 -7.48
N LEU A 42 -3.75 -7.05 -6.87
CA LEU A 42 -2.97 -6.89 -5.64
C LEU A 42 -1.63 -6.27 -6.00
N GLY A 43 -1.22 -5.27 -5.24
CA GLY A 43 0.09 -4.68 -5.33
C GLY A 43 1.16 -5.49 -4.58
N THR A 44 2.28 -4.86 -4.27
CA THR A 44 3.44 -5.51 -3.64
C THR A 44 3.49 -5.30 -2.13
N GLN A 45 4.25 -6.14 -1.45
CA GLN A 45 4.58 -5.95 -0.04
C GLN A 45 5.54 -4.78 0.13
N GLU A 46 6.41 -4.52 -0.84
CA GLU A 46 7.36 -3.42 -0.86
C GLU A 46 6.67 -2.06 -0.74
N ALA A 47 5.55 -1.84 -1.43
CA ALA A 47 4.77 -0.62 -1.30
C ALA A 47 4.19 -0.45 0.11
N VAL A 48 3.67 -1.53 0.72
CA VAL A 48 3.21 -1.53 2.11
C VAL A 48 4.35 -1.24 3.08
N ASP A 49 5.55 -1.79 2.83
CA ASP A 49 6.72 -1.57 3.68
C ASP A 49 7.18 -0.11 3.67
N VAL A 50 7.08 0.58 2.53
CA VAL A 50 7.33 2.04 2.45
C VAL A 50 6.38 2.80 3.37
N VAL A 51 5.08 2.49 3.33
CA VAL A 51 4.09 3.16 4.21
C VAL A 51 4.38 2.90 5.68
N ASN A 52 4.78 1.67 6.05
CA ASN A 52 5.18 1.34 7.42
C ASN A 52 6.40 2.16 7.89
N ILE A 53 7.38 2.38 7.01
CA ILE A 53 8.55 3.21 7.31
C ILE A 53 8.12 4.67 7.52
N VAL A 54 7.31 5.20 6.61
CA VAL A 54 6.80 6.58 6.68
C VAL A 54 5.98 6.81 7.95
N ASP A 55 5.11 5.85 8.33
CA ASP A 55 4.33 5.92 9.57
C ASP A 55 5.25 5.98 10.80
N GLY A 56 6.29 5.14 10.86
CA GLY A 56 7.26 5.15 11.96
C GLY A 56 8.05 6.45 12.07
N LEU A 57 8.46 7.03 10.93
CA LEU A 57 9.14 8.32 10.87
C LEU A 57 8.20 9.45 11.32
N TRP A 58 6.95 9.42 10.88
CA TRP A 58 5.94 10.39 11.29
C TRP A 58 5.67 10.31 12.80
N ALA A 59 5.45 9.11 13.34
CA ALA A 59 5.25 8.91 14.77
C ALA A 59 6.41 9.41 15.63
N SER A 60 7.64 9.32 15.09
CA SER A 60 8.85 9.87 15.76
C SER A 60 9.12 11.35 15.46
N GLN A 61 8.28 11.99 14.62
CA GLN A 61 8.45 13.36 14.13
C GLN A 61 9.77 13.58 13.35
N ASP A 62 10.31 12.52 12.75
CA ASP A 62 11.47 12.61 11.85
C ASP A 62 11.02 12.98 10.44
N TYR A 63 10.54 14.19 10.27
CA TYR A 63 10.02 14.69 9.00
C TYR A 63 11.09 14.79 7.90
N GLU A 64 12.35 15.01 8.28
CA GLU A 64 13.42 15.06 7.30
C GLU A 64 13.76 13.65 6.77
N GLY A 65 13.68 12.64 7.64
CA GLY A 65 13.77 11.24 7.23
C GLY A 65 12.63 10.79 6.30
N MET A 66 11.43 11.35 6.45
CA MET A 66 10.30 11.08 5.56
C MET A 66 10.55 11.56 4.12
N ARG A 67 11.32 12.63 3.92
CA ARG A 67 11.55 13.26 2.60
C ARG A 67 12.06 12.28 1.54
N GLU A 68 12.86 11.31 1.92
CA GLU A 68 13.42 10.31 1.00
C GLU A 68 12.36 9.39 0.37
N TYR A 69 11.16 9.33 0.96
CA TYR A 69 10.06 8.47 0.52
C TYR A 69 8.98 9.22 -0.26
N PHE A 70 9.16 10.53 -0.47
CA PHE A 70 8.20 11.37 -1.19
C PHE A 70 8.80 11.89 -2.49
N ALA A 71 7.98 11.98 -3.52
CA ALA A 71 8.36 12.66 -4.75
C ALA A 71 8.51 14.18 -4.53
N ASP A 72 9.18 14.86 -5.45
CA ASP A 72 9.34 16.33 -5.42
C ASP A 72 7.98 17.05 -5.43
N THR A 73 7.00 16.48 -6.12
CA THR A 73 5.61 16.91 -6.12
C THR A 73 4.75 15.87 -5.44
N VAL A 74 4.01 16.27 -4.43
CA VAL A 74 3.05 15.44 -3.71
C VAL A 74 1.67 16.05 -3.82
N GLU A 75 0.64 15.24 -3.82
CA GLU A 75 -0.75 15.72 -3.71
C GLU A 75 -1.33 15.20 -2.40
N VAL A 76 -1.60 16.10 -1.47
CA VAL A 76 -2.18 15.77 -0.18
C VAL A 76 -3.52 16.46 -0.03
N TRP A 77 -4.54 15.67 0.26
CA TRP A 77 -5.88 16.13 0.56
C TRP A 77 -6.21 15.79 2.01
N THR A 78 -6.50 16.80 2.81
CA THR A 78 -6.93 16.57 4.20
C THR A 78 -8.41 16.17 4.23
N PRO A 79 -8.89 15.54 5.33
CA PRO A 79 -10.32 15.27 5.52
C PRO A 79 -11.20 16.52 5.49
N LYS A 80 -10.63 17.72 5.71
CA LYS A 80 -11.32 18.99 5.62
C LYS A 80 -11.38 19.56 4.19
N GLY A 81 -10.80 18.84 3.21
CA GLY A 81 -10.75 19.28 1.80
C GLY A 81 -9.63 20.29 1.51
N GLU A 82 -8.69 20.48 2.41
CA GLU A 82 -7.51 21.30 2.16
C GLU A 82 -6.55 20.51 1.26
N TYR A 83 -5.92 21.21 0.33
CA TYR A 83 -5.00 20.64 -0.65
C TYR A 83 -3.61 21.25 -0.52
N THR A 84 -2.59 20.43 -0.56
CA THR A 84 -1.20 20.85 -0.70
C THR A 84 -0.49 19.99 -1.75
N ASN A 85 0.48 20.59 -2.44
CA ASN A 85 1.21 19.91 -3.53
C ASN A 85 2.73 19.95 -3.36
N THR A 86 3.21 20.23 -2.17
CA THR A 86 4.63 20.17 -1.83
C THR A 86 4.82 19.43 -0.51
N PHE A 87 5.94 18.73 -0.39
CA PHE A 87 6.30 18.06 0.85
C PHE A 87 6.42 19.06 2.02
N ASP A 88 7.05 20.22 1.79
CA ASP A 88 7.23 21.23 2.83
C ASP A 88 5.88 21.76 3.36
N SER A 89 4.93 22.05 2.48
CA SER A 89 3.59 22.46 2.89
C SER A 89 2.83 21.35 3.62
N PHE A 90 3.04 20.09 3.24
CA PHE A 90 2.50 18.96 3.96
C PHE A 90 3.07 18.89 5.38
N ILE A 91 4.40 18.98 5.55
CA ILE A 91 5.04 18.96 6.86
C ILE A 91 4.61 20.17 7.72
N GLU A 92 4.48 21.35 7.13
CA GLU A 92 3.95 22.53 7.84
C GLU A 92 2.54 22.26 8.39
N SER A 93 1.68 21.59 7.63
CA SER A 93 0.34 21.21 8.09
C SER A 93 0.35 20.24 9.26
N LEU A 94 1.33 19.31 9.30
CA LEU A 94 1.50 18.36 10.40
C LEU A 94 2.01 19.04 11.68
N THR A 95 2.95 19.97 11.55
CA THR A 95 3.59 20.63 12.70
C THR A 95 2.69 21.69 13.35
N THR A 96 1.71 22.22 12.63
CA THR A 96 0.72 23.18 13.14
C THR A 96 -0.54 22.50 13.70
N GLY A 97 -0.67 21.19 13.50
CA GLY A 97 -1.80 20.40 13.96
C GLY A 97 -1.77 20.10 15.47
N GLU A 98 -2.88 19.58 15.96
CA GLU A 98 -2.99 19.10 17.34
C GLU A 98 -2.10 17.86 17.56
N ASN A 99 -1.55 17.70 18.75
CA ASN A 99 -0.88 16.47 19.16
C ASN A 99 -1.92 15.34 19.27
N VAL A 100 -2.04 14.56 18.24
CA VAL A 100 -2.87 13.35 18.23
C VAL A 100 -1.99 12.11 18.31
N SER A 101 -2.49 11.07 18.98
CA SER A 101 -1.89 9.74 18.89
C SER A 101 -2.73 8.88 17.97
N TRP A 102 -2.11 7.91 17.33
CA TRP A 102 -2.80 6.96 16.46
C TRP A 102 -2.23 5.56 16.60
N SER A 103 -3.02 4.58 16.23
CA SER A 103 -2.58 3.21 15.97
C SER A 103 -2.78 2.88 14.49
N TYR A 104 -1.84 2.15 13.93
CA TYR A 104 -1.86 1.67 12.57
C TYR A 104 -2.54 0.31 12.52
N ASP A 105 -3.75 0.23 11.96
CA ASP A 105 -4.60 -0.95 12.09
C ASP A 105 -4.41 -1.94 10.95
N TYR A 106 -4.30 -1.46 9.70
CA TYR A 106 -4.07 -2.30 8.52
C TYR A 106 -3.49 -1.51 7.37
N ALA A 107 -2.84 -2.22 6.44
CA ALA A 107 -2.52 -1.73 5.11
C ALA A 107 -2.58 -2.84 4.08
N PHE A 108 -2.89 -2.47 2.85
CA PHE A 108 -2.76 -3.32 1.68
C PHE A 108 -2.49 -2.49 0.44
N SER A 109 -1.77 -3.07 -0.51
CA SER A 109 -1.48 -2.43 -1.79
C SER A 109 -2.34 -2.98 -2.90
N VAL A 110 -2.78 -2.10 -3.79
CA VAL A 110 -3.48 -2.43 -5.04
C VAL A 110 -2.83 -1.69 -6.20
N ASP A 111 -2.91 -2.26 -7.38
CA ASP A 111 -2.37 -1.73 -8.62
C ASP A 111 -3.44 -1.77 -9.70
N LEU A 112 -3.59 -0.69 -10.45
CA LEU A 112 -4.55 -0.59 -11.54
C LEU A 112 -4.00 -1.16 -12.85
N ASP A 113 -2.68 -1.04 -13.07
CA ASP A 113 -1.99 -1.57 -14.24
C ASP A 113 -0.55 -1.97 -13.90
N PRO A 114 -0.32 -3.24 -13.48
CA PRO A 114 1.02 -3.72 -13.10
C PRO A 114 2.09 -3.60 -14.19
N SER A 115 1.72 -3.26 -15.42
CA SER A 115 2.67 -3.11 -16.54
C SER A 115 3.36 -1.75 -16.59
N ILE A 116 2.79 -0.74 -15.94
CA ILE A 116 3.30 0.64 -15.98
C ILE A 116 3.88 1.11 -14.64
N GLY A 117 3.69 0.34 -13.58
CA GLY A 117 4.03 0.74 -12.23
C GLY A 117 3.03 1.74 -11.61
N GLY A 118 3.24 2.07 -10.37
CA GLY A 118 2.34 2.92 -9.61
C GLY A 118 1.34 2.11 -8.79
N GLU A 119 1.57 2.05 -7.48
CA GLU A 119 0.74 1.30 -6.56
C GLU A 119 0.00 2.23 -5.60
N HIS A 120 -1.23 1.85 -5.26
CA HIS A 120 -2.01 2.52 -4.23
C HIS A 120 -1.95 1.70 -2.95
N VAL A 121 -1.49 2.29 -1.87
CA VAL A 121 -1.57 1.67 -0.55
C VAL A 121 -2.71 2.28 0.22
N GLN A 122 -3.68 1.44 0.58
CA GLN A 122 -4.73 1.82 1.51
C GLN A 122 -4.32 1.42 2.92
N ALA A 123 -4.37 2.38 3.83
CA ALA A 123 -4.04 2.18 5.23
C ALA A 123 -5.16 2.72 6.12
N GLY A 124 -5.42 2.02 7.20
CA GLY A 124 -6.39 2.42 8.22
C GLY A 124 -5.71 2.73 9.54
N PHE A 125 -6.17 3.80 10.17
CA PHE A 125 -5.66 4.27 11.45
C PHE A 125 -6.82 4.55 12.40
N SER A 126 -6.66 4.17 13.67
CA SER A 126 -7.47 4.66 14.77
C SER A 126 -6.77 5.86 15.38
N VAL A 127 -7.42 7.03 15.38
CA VAL A 127 -6.82 8.29 15.86
C VAL A 127 -7.47 8.68 17.18
N ASP A 128 -6.64 8.94 18.20
CA ASP A 128 -7.08 9.37 19.52
C ASP A 128 -6.91 10.89 19.65
N TYR A 129 -8.03 11.61 19.74
CA TYR A 129 -8.07 13.06 19.95
C TYR A 129 -8.29 13.37 21.41
N PRO A 130 -7.41 14.11 22.08
CA PRO A 130 -7.43 14.31 23.55
C PRO A 130 -8.71 14.93 24.12
N GLU A 131 -9.55 15.57 23.31
CA GLU A 131 -10.75 16.29 23.73
C GLU A 131 -12.00 16.09 22.85
N THR A 132 -11.99 15.16 21.89
CA THR A 132 -13.13 14.93 20.96
C THR A 132 -13.42 13.45 20.75
N GLU A 133 -14.65 13.17 20.30
CA GLU A 133 -15.09 11.81 19.96
C GLU A 133 -14.18 11.14 18.91
N ASP A 134 -14.00 9.82 19.04
CA ASP A 134 -13.22 8.99 18.10
C ASP A 134 -13.63 9.25 16.65
N ILE A 135 -12.66 9.62 15.82
CA ILE A 135 -12.86 9.80 14.37
C ILE A 135 -11.99 8.75 13.67
N GLU A 136 -12.65 7.87 12.89
CA GLU A 136 -11.92 6.99 11.97
C GLU A 136 -11.39 7.82 10.79
N ALA A 137 -10.06 7.81 10.60
CA ALA A 137 -9.41 8.45 9.48
C ALA A 137 -8.88 7.41 8.49
N TYR A 138 -9.08 7.65 7.21
CA TYR A 138 -8.54 6.83 6.12
C TYR A 138 -7.54 7.67 5.34
N ILE A 139 -6.33 7.13 5.14
CA ILE A 139 -5.31 7.74 4.30
C ILE A 139 -5.10 6.84 3.09
N ASP A 140 -5.24 7.41 1.91
CA ASP A 140 -4.87 6.79 0.64
C ASP A 140 -3.55 7.41 0.18
N LEU A 141 -2.49 6.61 0.11
CA LEU A 141 -1.18 7.03 -0.34
C LEU A 141 -0.90 6.41 -1.71
N HIS A 142 -0.74 7.27 -2.71
CA HIS A 142 -0.36 6.88 -4.06
C HIS A 142 1.16 6.98 -4.22
N HIS A 143 1.80 5.88 -4.59
CA HIS A 143 3.22 5.82 -4.92
C HIS A 143 3.39 5.64 -6.42
N GLU A 144 4.01 6.64 -7.07
CA GLU A 144 4.44 6.54 -8.47
C GLU A 144 5.91 6.13 -8.50
N SER A 145 6.18 5.05 -9.20
CA SER A 145 7.55 4.52 -9.41
C SER A 145 8.17 5.07 -10.69
#